data_c0dcfa3ac5e38e7d917626806c327dc6
#
_entry.id   c0dcfa3ac5e38e7d917626806c327dc6
#
_cell.length_a   1.000
_cell.length_b   1.000
_cell.length_c   1.000
_cell.angle_alpha   90.00
_cell.angle_beta   90.00
_cell.angle_gamma   90.00
#
_symmetry.space_group_name_H-M   'P 1'
#
loop_
_entity.id
_entity.type
_entity.pdbx_description
1 polymer ?
#
loop_
_entity_poly.entity_id
_entity_poly.type
_entity_poly.pdbx_seq_one_letter_code
_entity_poly.pdbx_strand_id
1 'polypeptide(L)'
;LDGVIIFLVHLSLKYRHRQFQLRHLYELISRAPKPVILAGDFNTFWGESEMFLFMKAAGLRSANTAGLPSYPSKMARMELDFILYGAGIEITSFEVPKVLHSDHLPLLCDFELR
;
A
#
# COMPACT_ATOMS: atom_id res chain seq x y z
N LEU A 1 22.12 8.55 3.80
CA LEU A 1 21.64 8.83 5.10
C LEU A 1 20.48 8.01 5.53
N ASP A 2 20.33 7.95 6.82
CA ASP A 2 19.24 7.23 7.42
C ASP A 2 17.91 7.90 7.15
N GLY A 3 16.90 7.10 7.01
CA GLY A 3 15.56 7.61 6.82
C GLY A 3 14.79 6.85 5.77
N VAL A 4 13.54 7.20 5.69
CA VAL A 4 12.58 6.58 4.76
C VAL A 4 11.68 7.69 4.23
N ILE A 5 11.28 7.55 2.97
CA ILE A 5 10.30 8.47 2.40
C ILE A 5 8.97 7.73 2.39
N ILE A 6 7.98 8.34 3.01
CA ILE A 6 6.63 7.75 3.09
C ILE A 6 5.68 8.57 2.23
N PHE A 7 5.06 7.89 1.27
CA PHE A 7 4.01 8.47 0.45
C PHE A 7 2.68 7.99 1.03
N LEU A 8 1.80 8.92 1.32
CA LEU A 8 0.44 8.58 1.75
C LEU A 8 -0.51 8.93 0.61
N VAL A 9 -1.35 7.98 0.24
CA VAL A 9 -2.23 8.14 -0.92
C VAL A 9 -3.66 7.76 -0.61
N HIS A 10 -4.56 8.35 -1.36
CA HIS A 10 -5.97 7.98 -1.39
C HIS A 10 -6.37 8.06 -2.86
N LEU A 11 -6.34 6.94 -3.55
CA LEU A 11 -6.50 6.93 -4.99
C LEU A 11 -7.95 7.00 -5.39
N SER A 12 -8.18 7.38 -6.64
CA SER A 12 -9.52 7.55 -7.19
C SER A 12 -10.27 6.23 -7.28
N LEU A 13 -11.58 6.29 -7.08
CA LEU A 13 -12.46 5.16 -7.37
C LEU A 13 -12.55 4.87 -8.86
N LYS A 14 -12.32 5.88 -9.69
CA LYS A 14 -12.40 5.72 -11.14
C LYS A 14 -11.15 5.05 -11.67
N TYR A 15 -11.32 3.94 -12.34
CA TYR A 15 -10.23 3.13 -12.83
C TYR A 15 -9.21 3.93 -13.65
N ARG A 16 -9.67 4.74 -14.61
CA ARG A 16 -8.77 5.52 -15.46
C ARG A 16 -7.93 6.51 -14.66
N HIS A 17 -8.58 7.23 -13.75
CA HIS A 17 -7.86 8.17 -12.89
C HIS A 17 -6.83 7.47 -12.04
N ARG A 18 -7.18 6.29 -11.53
CA ARG A 18 -6.28 5.49 -10.71
C ARG A 18 -5.04 5.09 -11.50
N GLN A 19 -5.21 4.73 -12.78
CA GLN A 19 -4.08 4.36 -13.62
C GLN A 19 -3.12 5.53 -13.85
N PHE A 20 -3.63 6.73 -14.04
CA PHE A 20 -2.80 7.92 -14.13
C PHE A 20 -2.08 8.20 -12.81
N GLN A 21 -2.77 8.05 -11.69
CA GLN A 21 -2.18 8.25 -10.38
C GLN A 21 -1.07 7.25 -10.12
N LEU A 22 -1.27 5.99 -10.45
CA LEU A 22 -0.25 4.96 -10.27
C LEU A 22 0.98 5.24 -11.13
N ARG A 23 0.79 5.69 -12.37
CA ARG A 23 1.91 6.05 -13.22
C ARG A 23 2.71 7.20 -12.63
N HIS A 24 2.04 8.21 -12.13
CA HIS A 24 2.69 9.36 -11.50
C HIS A 24 3.46 8.93 -10.25
N LEU A 25 2.85 8.07 -9.44
CA LEU A 25 3.51 7.52 -8.26
C LEU A 25 4.75 6.74 -8.64
N TYR A 26 4.68 5.95 -9.70
CA TYR A 26 5.83 5.20 -10.19
C TYR A 26 7.00 6.15 -10.47
N GLU A 27 6.73 7.26 -11.13
CA GLU A 27 7.77 8.23 -11.46
C GLU A 27 8.38 8.86 -10.20
N LEU A 28 7.54 9.23 -9.24
CA LEU A 28 8.02 9.79 -7.98
C LEU A 28 8.86 8.81 -7.20
N ILE A 29 8.41 7.57 -7.13
CA ILE A 29 9.12 6.51 -6.39
C ILE A 29 10.47 6.22 -7.03
N SER A 30 10.52 6.17 -8.36
CA SER A 30 11.77 5.86 -9.07
C SER A 30 12.84 6.93 -8.87
N ARG A 31 12.46 8.14 -8.48
CA ARG A 31 13.38 9.24 -8.22
C ARG A 31 13.72 9.41 -6.74
N ALA A 32 13.08 8.66 -5.87
CA ALA A 32 13.28 8.81 -4.43
C ALA A 32 14.69 8.39 -4.04
N PRO A 33 15.41 9.23 -3.29
CA PRO A 33 16.80 8.95 -2.93
C PRO A 33 16.95 8.05 -1.71
N LYS A 34 15.85 7.60 -1.11
CA LYS A 34 15.84 6.81 0.11
C LYS A 34 14.86 5.66 -0.01
N PRO A 35 14.93 4.68 0.90
CA PRO A 35 13.92 3.63 0.95
C PRO A 35 12.51 4.22 1.03
N VAL A 36 11.56 3.56 0.40
CA VAL A 36 10.21 4.09 0.20
C VAL A 36 9.17 3.20 0.85
N ILE A 37 8.21 3.81 1.53
CA ILE A 37 6.96 3.17 1.93
C ILE A 37 5.85 3.95 1.23
N LEU A 38 4.92 3.21 0.63
CA LEU A 38 3.74 3.78 -0.03
C LEU A 38 2.52 3.18 0.64
N ALA A 39 1.74 3.99 1.32
CA ALA A 39 0.61 3.50 2.12
C ALA A 39 -0.65 4.29 1.85
N GLY A 40 -1.79 3.65 2.04
CA GLY A 40 -3.08 4.32 1.95
C GLY A 40 -4.16 3.48 1.31
N ASP A 41 -5.22 4.15 0.89
CA ASP A 41 -6.36 3.54 0.24
C ASP A 41 -6.17 3.61 -1.27
N PHE A 42 -6.04 2.44 -1.89
CA PHE A 42 -5.80 2.34 -3.33
C PHE A 42 -7.08 2.15 -4.12
N ASN A 43 -8.21 1.94 -3.45
CA ASN A 43 -9.53 1.77 -4.09
C ASN A 43 -9.52 0.74 -5.23
N THR A 44 -8.78 -0.35 -5.06
CA THR A 44 -8.57 -1.36 -6.10
C THR A 44 -9.70 -2.39 -6.10
N PHE A 45 -10.92 -1.94 -6.38
CA PHE A 45 -12.09 -2.82 -6.39
C PHE A 45 -12.05 -3.88 -7.47
N TRP A 46 -11.22 -3.71 -8.49
CA TRP A 46 -11.09 -4.66 -9.60
C TRP A 46 -10.11 -5.79 -9.32
N GLY A 47 -9.50 -5.78 -8.11
CA GLY A 47 -8.73 -6.90 -7.63
C GLY A 47 -7.23 -6.78 -7.80
N GLU A 48 -6.56 -7.91 -7.59
CA GLU A 48 -5.12 -7.98 -7.38
C GLU A 48 -4.29 -7.62 -8.60
N SER A 49 -4.76 -7.95 -9.80
CA SER A 49 -3.96 -7.73 -11.02
C SER A 49 -3.62 -6.27 -11.24
N GLU A 50 -4.49 -5.37 -10.77
CA GLU A 50 -4.26 -3.93 -10.90
C GLU A 50 -3.03 -3.51 -10.10
N MET A 51 -2.89 -4.04 -8.90
CA MET A 51 -1.75 -3.71 -8.03
C MET A 51 -0.49 -4.46 -8.41
N PHE A 52 -0.64 -5.68 -8.90
CA PHE A 52 0.48 -6.53 -9.21
C PHE A 52 1.46 -5.88 -10.19
N LEU A 53 0.96 -5.35 -11.28
CA LEU A 53 1.81 -4.72 -12.30
C LEU A 53 2.51 -3.48 -11.77
N PHE A 54 1.78 -2.66 -11.01
CA PHE A 54 2.36 -1.47 -10.42
C PHE A 54 3.48 -1.83 -9.44
N MET A 55 3.21 -2.78 -8.55
CA MET A 55 4.19 -3.20 -7.55
C MET A 55 5.44 -3.76 -8.21
N LYS A 56 5.25 -4.58 -9.23
CA LYS A 56 6.38 -5.19 -9.94
C LYS A 56 7.23 -4.12 -10.63
N ALA A 57 6.60 -3.18 -11.31
CA ALA A 57 7.32 -2.12 -12.01
C ALA A 57 8.07 -1.21 -11.04
N ALA A 58 7.47 -0.90 -9.90
CA ALA A 58 8.05 0.01 -8.92
C ALA A 58 9.01 -0.66 -7.94
N GLY A 59 9.15 -1.98 -8.00
CA GLY A 59 10.01 -2.71 -7.08
C GLY A 59 9.48 -2.73 -5.65
N LEU A 60 8.16 -2.75 -5.50
CA LEU A 60 7.52 -2.72 -4.19
C LEU A 60 6.94 -4.06 -3.82
N ARG A 61 6.88 -4.33 -2.52
CA ARG A 61 6.25 -5.52 -1.95
C ARG A 61 5.18 -5.08 -0.96
N SER A 62 4.16 -5.93 -0.77
CA SER A 62 3.14 -5.67 0.22
C SER A 62 3.56 -6.20 1.59
N ALA A 63 3.39 -5.39 2.63
CA ALA A 63 3.61 -5.82 4.00
C ALA A 63 2.56 -6.86 4.41
N ASN A 64 1.41 -6.87 3.74
CA ASN A 64 0.29 -7.77 4.01
C ASN A 64 0.46 -9.05 3.20
N THR A 65 1.34 -9.93 3.64
CA THR A 65 1.64 -11.16 2.89
C THR A 65 0.50 -12.17 2.91
N ALA A 66 -0.38 -12.09 3.92
CA ALA A 66 -1.50 -13.01 4.05
C ALA A 66 -2.75 -12.54 3.27
N GLY A 67 -2.71 -11.34 2.69
CA GLY A 67 -3.85 -10.81 1.96
C GLY A 67 -5.04 -10.49 2.84
N LEU A 68 -4.80 -10.03 4.06
CA LEU A 68 -5.88 -9.73 4.99
C LEU A 68 -6.72 -8.57 4.47
N PRO A 69 -8.06 -8.71 4.49
CA PRO A 69 -8.92 -7.67 3.94
C PRO A 69 -9.09 -6.49 4.91
N SER A 70 -9.36 -5.31 4.34
CA SER A 70 -9.52 -4.09 5.12
C SER A 70 -10.89 -3.43 4.95
N TYR A 71 -11.71 -3.92 4.01
CA TYR A 71 -12.98 -3.27 3.68
C TYR A 71 -14.07 -4.29 3.34
N PRO A 72 -15.31 -4.06 3.74
CA PRO A 72 -15.74 -3.09 4.74
C PRO A 72 -15.31 -3.52 6.14
N SER A 73 -15.24 -2.57 7.09
CA SER A 73 -14.73 -2.88 8.44
C SER A 73 -15.51 -3.99 9.12
N LYS A 74 -16.84 -4.04 8.89
CA LYS A 74 -17.66 -5.14 9.34
C LYS A 74 -17.64 -6.21 8.25
N MET A 75 -17.23 -7.41 8.59
CA MET A 75 -17.16 -8.54 7.64
C MET A 75 -16.26 -8.23 6.44
N ALA A 76 -15.05 -7.82 6.71
CA ALA A 76 -14.09 -7.42 5.69
C ALA A 76 -13.86 -8.54 4.66
N ARG A 77 -13.85 -8.17 3.37
CA ARG A 77 -13.70 -9.11 2.26
C ARG A 77 -12.73 -8.63 1.19
N MET A 78 -12.42 -7.33 1.17
CA MET A 78 -11.60 -6.74 0.10
C MET A 78 -10.37 -6.09 0.67
N GLU A 79 -9.24 -6.28 0.00
CA GLU A 79 -8.01 -5.61 0.33
C GLU A 79 -7.93 -4.33 -0.50
N LEU A 80 -8.28 -3.19 0.10
CA LEU A 80 -8.25 -1.89 -0.56
C LEU A 80 -7.15 -0.99 -0.04
N ASP A 81 -6.69 -1.24 1.17
CA ASP A 81 -5.66 -0.44 1.82
C ASP A 81 -4.38 -1.25 1.86
N PHE A 82 -3.28 -0.61 1.53
CA PHE A 82 -2.00 -1.29 1.40
C PHE A 82 -0.90 -0.53 2.11
N ILE A 83 0.08 -1.26 2.61
CA ILE A 83 1.38 -0.72 2.99
C ILE A 83 2.38 -1.44 2.11
N LEU A 84 2.94 -0.70 1.15
CA LEU A 84 3.92 -1.24 0.21
C LEU A 84 5.29 -0.68 0.56
N TYR A 85 6.32 -1.49 0.36
CA TYR A 85 7.66 -1.08 0.73
C TYR A 85 8.67 -1.53 -0.31
N GLY A 86 9.75 -0.74 -0.44
CA GLY A 86 10.82 -1.02 -1.38
C GLY A 86 12.05 -1.59 -0.71
N ALA A 87 13.13 -1.66 -1.48
CA ALA A 87 14.41 -2.15 -0.99
C ALA A 87 14.91 -1.32 0.20
N GLY A 88 15.65 -1.96 1.10
CA GLY A 88 16.19 -1.31 2.27
C GLY A 88 15.29 -1.32 3.48
N ILE A 89 14.14 -1.98 3.39
CA ILE A 89 13.16 -2.05 4.47
C ILE A 89 12.84 -3.51 4.75
N GLU A 90 12.75 -3.86 6.02
CA GLU A 90 12.29 -5.17 6.46
C GLU A 90 11.06 -4.98 7.33
N ILE A 91 9.96 -5.66 6.96
CA ILE A 91 8.74 -5.65 7.76
C ILE A 91 8.89 -6.68 8.87
N THR A 92 8.76 -6.24 10.11
CA THR A 92 8.91 -7.13 11.26
C THR A 92 7.57 -7.60 11.81
N SER A 93 6.49 -6.85 11.58
CA SER A 93 5.15 -7.30 11.92
C SER A 93 4.11 -6.56 11.09
N PHE A 94 2.98 -7.21 10.87
CA PHE A 94 1.85 -6.60 10.16
C PHE A 94 0.55 -7.16 10.72
N GLU A 95 -0.42 -6.28 10.93
CA GLU A 95 -1.75 -6.70 11.36
C GLU A 95 -2.81 -5.74 10.87
N VAL A 96 -4.04 -6.23 10.81
CA VAL A 96 -5.24 -5.45 10.49
C VAL A 96 -6.16 -5.54 11.70
N PRO A 97 -6.01 -4.61 12.66
CA PRO A 97 -6.80 -4.67 13.90
C PRO A 97 -8.30 -4.50 13.62
N LYS A 98 -9.12 -5.20 14.41
CA LYS A 98 -10.57 -5.15 14.28
C LYS A 98 -11.14 -3.93 15.00
N VAL A 99 -10.78 -2.76 14.52
CA VAL A 99 -11.21 -1.48 15.09
C VAL A 99 -12.26 -0.87 14.17
N LEU A 100 -13.48 -0.71 14.67
CA LEU A 100 -14.64 -0.35 13.84
C LEU A 100 -15.00 1.14 13.92
N HIS A 101 -13.99 2.02 13.84
CA HIS A 101 -14.22 3.48 13.87
C HIS A 101 -14.40 4.09 12.47
N SER A 102 -14.23 3.28 11.43
CA SER A 102 -14.34 3.70 10.04
C SER A 102 -14.94 2.55 9.25
N ASP A 103 -15.33 2.78 8.01
CA ASP A 103 -15.75 1.70 7.13
C ASP A 103 -14.56 0.89 6.59
N HIS A 104 -13.33 1.34 6.85
CA HIS A 104 -12.12 0.57 6.62
C HIS A 104 -11.51 0.14 7.95
N LEU A 105 -10.85 -1.01 7.95
CA LEU A 105 -10.03 -1.43 9.08
C LEU A 105 -8.66 -0.77 8.96
N PRO A 106 -8.03 -0.42 10.10
CA PRO A 106 -6.68 0.14 10.04
C PRO A 106 -5.65 -0.92 9.72
N LEU A 107 -4.53 -0.50 9.15
CA LEU A 107 -3.37 -1.35 8.93
C LEU A 107 -2.26 -0.88 9.85
N LEU A 108 -1.58 -1.82 10.45
CA LEU A 108 -0.47 -1.53 11.37
C LEU A 108 0.72 -2.40 11.02
N CYS A 109 1.89 -1.79 10.89
CA CYS A 109 3.10 -2.59 10.69
C CYS A 109 4.29 -1.97 11.41
N ASP A 110 5.22 -2.83 11.78
CA ASP A 110 6.52 -2.44 12.28
C ASP A 110 7.56 -2.77 11.21
N PHE A 111 8.58 -1.93 11.09
CA PHE A 111 9.62 -2.16 10.10
C PHE A 111 10.96 -1.68 10.62
N GLU A 112 12.02 -2.16 9.98
CA GLU A 112 13.39 -1.73 10.25
C GLU A 112 14.05 -1.32 8.94
N LEU A 113 14.94 -0.34 9.03
CA LEU A 113 15.78 0.04 7.90
C LEU A 113 17.01 -0.85 7.88
N ARG A 114 17.43 -1.21 6.69
CA ARG A 114 18.60 -2.08 6.52
C ARG A 114 19.74 -1.39 5.79
#